data_f2bd59b81e4609e6235cd6504c805720
#
_entry.id   f2bd59b81e4609e6235cd6504c805720
#
_cell.length_a   1.000
_cell.length_b   1.000
_cell.length_c   1.000
_cell.angle_alpha   90.00
_cell.angle_beta   90.00
_cell.angle_gamma   90.00
#
_symmetry.space_group_name_H-M   'P 1'
#
loop_
_entity.id
_entity.type
_entity.pdbx_description
1 polymer ?
#
loop_
_entity_poly.entity_id
_entity_poly.type
_entity_poly.pdbx_seq_one_letter_code
_entity_poly.pdbx_strand_id
1 'polypeptide(L)'
;MSRKLWEKNIQVDKEVERFTVGKDRELDLYLAPYDMLGSMAHITMLESIGLLTKDELQSLHAELKNMYAKAERGNFVIEEGVEDVHSQVELMLTRKLGDIGKKIHSGRSRNDQVLLDLKLFARARIR
;
A
#
# COMPACT_ATOMS: atom_id res chain seq x y z
N MET A 1 -23.84 28.65 -5.08
CA MET A 1 -23.25 27.48 -4.53
C MET A 1 -22.86 27.69 -3.09
N SER A 2 -23.10 26.70 -2.30
CA SER A 2 -22.84 26.72 -0.87
C SER A 2 -21.34 26.60 -0.54
N ARG A 3 -20.51 27.42 -1.19
CA ARG A 3 -19.07 27.36 -0.98
C ARG A 3 -18.69 27.64 0.47
N LYS A 4 -19.38 28.59 1.11
CA LYS A 4 -19.16 28.90 2.52
C LYS A 4 -19.62 27.77 3.43
N LEU A 5 -20.72 27.12 3.11
CA LEU A 5 -21.22 25.96 3.83
C LEU A 5 -20.24 24.79 3.68
N TRP A 6 -19.71 24.64 2.48
CA TRP A 6 -18.73 23.62 2.16
C TRP A 6 -17.43 23.85 2.93
N GLU A 7 -16.98 25.09 3.03
CA GLU A 7 -15.79 25.46 3.79
C GLU A 7 -15.95 25.18 5.27
N LYS A 8 -17.14 25.41 5.84
CA LYS A 8 -17.45 25.05 7.23
C LYS A 8 -17.38 23.54 7.44
N ASN A 9 -17.96 22.78 6.52
CA ASN A 9 -17.92 21.33 6.57
C ASN A 9 -16.49 20.82 6.44
N ILE A 10 -15.69 21.48 5.60
CA ILE A 10 -14.27 21.13 5.45
C ILE A 10 -13.50 21.31 6.75
N GLN A 11 -13.78 22.36 7.53
CA GLN A 11 -13.10 22.58 8.80
C GLN A 11 -13.44 21.50 9.83
N VAL A 12 -14.72 21.15 9.93
CA VAL A 12 -15.16 20.07 10.83
C VAL A 12 -14.58 18.74 10.34
N ASP A 13 -14.62 18.50 9.04
CA ASP A 13 -14.08 17.28 8.44
C ASP A 13 -12.58 17.17 8.63
N LYS A 14 -11.85 18.28 8.60
CA LYS A 14 -10.41 18.28 8.85
C LYS A 14 -10.06 17.84 10.27
N GLU A 15 -10.86 18.22 11.25
CA GLU A 15 -10.64 17.80 12.64
C GLU A 15 -10.93 16.31 12.81
N VAL A 16 -12.05 15.85 12.24
CA VAL A 16 -12.41 14.43 12.25
C VAL A 16 -11.38 13.63 11.46
N GLU A 17 -10.98 14.14 10.30
CA GLU A 17 -9.98 13.51 9.44
C GLU A 17 -8.63 13.41 10.14
N ARG A 18 -8.20 14.46 10.84
CA ARG A 18 -6.95 14.46 11.58
C ARG A 18 -6.93 13.37 12.66
N PHE A 19 -8.06 13.16 13.31
CA PHE A 19 -8.22 12.12 14.32
C PHE A 19 -8.26 10.73 13.68
N THR A 20 -9.03 10.58 12.61
CA THR A 20 -9.24 9.30 11.91
C THR A 20 -7.99 8.88 11.13
N VAL A 21 -7.37 9.81 10.40
CA VAL A 21 -6.18 9.55 9.60
C VAL A 21 -5.00 9.14 10.47
N GLY A 22 -4.89 9.69 11.69
CA GLY A 22 -3.86 9.27 12.62
C GLY A 22 -3.96 7.79 12.95
N LYS A 23 -5.18 7.30 13.21
CA LYS A 23 -5.44 5.89 13.48
C LYS A 23 -5.27 5.03 12.24
N ASP A 24 -5.71 5.53 11.09
CA ASP A 24 -5.59 4.80 9.81
C ASP A 24 -4.12 4.61 9.44
N ARG A 25 -3.28 5.61 9.68
CA ARG A 25 -1.84 5.50 9.42
C ARG A 25 -1.17 4.48 10.32
N GLU A 26 -1.55 4.43 11.58
CA GLU A 26 -1.05 3.39 12.49
C GLU A 26 -1.47 2.02 12.00
N LEU A 27 -2.74 1.85 11.64
CA LEU A 27 -3.26 0.60 11.11
C LEU A 27 -2.55 0.23 9.81
N ASP A 28 -2.34 1.20 8.93
CA ASP A 28 -1.62 0.98 7.67
C ASP A 28 -0.20 0.49 7.91
N LEU A 29 0.49 1.02 8.93
CA LEU A 29 1.82 0.55 9.26
C LEU A 29 1.81 -0.89 9.77
N TYR A 30 0.79 -1.28 10.51
CA TYR A 30 0.61 -2.69 10.92
C TYR A 30 0.31 -3.59 9.72
N LEU A 31 -0.40 -3.06 8.71
CA LEU A 31 -0.75 -3.81 7.52
C LEU A 31 0.38 -3.88 6.48
N ALA A 32 1.37 -3.01 6.59
CA ALA A 32 2.43 -2.89 5.59
C ALA A 32 3.13 -4.21 5.26
N PRO A 33 3.57 -5.02 6.24
CA PRO A 33 4.22 -6.30 5.90
C PRO A 33 3.30 -7.23 5.11
N TYR A 34 2.01 -7.24 5.45
CA TYR A 34 1.03 -8.11 4.78
C TYR A 34 0.75 -7.62 3.38
N ASP A 35 0.73 -6.29 3.17
CA ASP A 35 0.59 -5.71 1.84
C ASP A 35 1.74 -6.13 0.93
N MET A 36 2.95 -6.12 1.46
CA MET A 36 4.13 -6.52 0.71
C MET A 36 4.10 -8.01 0.36
N LEU A 37 3.66 -8.85 1.29
CA LEU A 37 3.50 -10.29 1.02
C LEU A 37 2.43 -10.53 -0.04
N GLY A 38 1.30 -9.84 0.05
CA GLY A 38 0.23 -9.92 -0.94
C GLY A 38 0.71 -9.44 -2.31
N SER A 39 1.50 -8.39 -2.33
CA SER A 39 2.07 -7.85 -3.56
C SER A 39 3.06 -8.81 -4.20
N MET A 40 3.88 -9.50 -3.40
CA MET A 40 4.79 -10.52 -3.89
C MET A 40 4.04 -11.67 -4.57
N ALA A 41 2.94 -12.12 -3.96
CA ALA A 41 2.10 -13.16 -4.54
C ALA A 41 1.46 -12.66 -5.84
N HIS A 42 1.01 -11.41 -5.86
CA HIS A 42 0.38 -10.81 -7.03
C HIS A 42 1.34 -10.71 -8.21
N ILE A 43 2.58 -10.24 -7.99
CA ILE A 43 3.55 -10.14 -9.08
C ILE A 43 3.96 -11.51 -9.60
N THR A 44 4.00 -12.50 -8.74
CA THR A 44 4.27 -13.89 -9.16
C THR A 44 3.16 -14.36 -10.11
N MET A 45 1.92 -14.06 -9.79
CA MET A 45 0.79 -14.36 -10.66
C MET A 45 0.87 -13.59 -11.98
N LEU A 46 1.21 -12.31 -11.95
CA LEU A 46 1.34 -11.49 -13.16
C LEU A 46 2.41 -12.05 -14.09
N GLU A 47 3.52 -12.54 -13.56
CA GLU A 47 4.54 -13.19 -14.38
C GLU A 47 4.00 -14.48 -15.00
N SER A 48 3.27 -15.29 -14.23
CA SER A 48 2.75 -16.56 -14.71
C SER A 48 1.76 -16.40 -15.87
N ILE A 49 1.05 -15.28 -15.94
CA ILE A 49 0.11 -15.00 -17.04
C ILE A 49 0.71 -14.10 -18.13
N GLY A 50 2.00 -13.82 -18.05
CA GLY A 50 2.73 -13.10 -19.11
C GLY A 50 2.65 -11.58 -19.04
N LEU A 51 2.12 -11.00 -17.97
CA LEU A 51 2.06 -9.54 -17.80
C LEU A 51 3.37 -8.96 -17.24
N LEU A 52 4.22 -9.80 -16.68
CA LEU A 52 5.57 -9.44 -16.24
C LEU A 52 6.57 -10.42 -16.81
N THR A 53 7.77 -9.95 -17.12
CA THR A 53 8.88 -10.82 -17.45
C THR A 53 9.51 -11.36 -16.17
N LYS A 54 10.34 -12.40 -16.28
CA LYS A 54 11.07 -12.95 -15.13
C LYS A 54 12.01 -11.91 -14.51
N ASP A 55 12.66 -11.10 -15.33
CA ASP A 55 13.55 -10.05 -14.85
C ASP A 55 12.78 -8.98 -14.09
N GLU A 56 11.61 -8.57 -14.61
CA GLU A 56 10.74 -7.63 -13.91
C GLU A 56 10.25 -8.19 -12.58
N LEU A 57 9.86 -9.46 -12.57
CA LEU A 57 9.45 -10.14 -11.33
C LEU A 57 10.57 -10.12 -10.29
N GLN A 58 11.79 -10.45 -10.69
CA GLN A 58 12.92 -10.47 -9.77
C GLN A 58 13.22 -9.08 -9.20
N SER A 59 13.16 -8.04 -10.04
CA SER A 59 13.40 -6.67 -9.60
C SER A 59 12.34 -6.21 -8.60
N LEU A 60 11.07 -6.46 -8.89
CA LEU A 60 9.96 -6.10 -8.01
C LEU A 60 10.03 -6.91 -6.70
N HIS A 61 10.32 -8.19 -6.80
CA HIS A 61 10.42 -9.06 -5.63
C HIS A 61 11.53 -8.62 -4.69
N ALA A 62 12.69 -8.28 -5.23
CA ALA A 62 13.81 -7.80 -4.43
C ALA A 62 13.47 -6.52 -3.67
N GLU A 63 12.82 -5.56 -4.33
CA GLU A 63 12.42 -4.31 -3.69
C GLU A 63 11.34 -4.51 -2.63
N LEU A 64 10.35 -5.36 -2.93
CA LEU A 64 9.31 -5.69 -1.95
C LEU A 64 9.91 -6.40 -0.74
N LYS A 65 10.89 -7.24 -0.95
CA LYS A 65 11.60 -7.93 0.13
C LYS A 65 12.34 -6.93 1.03
N ASN A 66 12.99 -5.94 0.42
CA ASN A 66 13.66 -4.87 1.17
C ASN A 66 12.66 -4.05 1.99
N MET A 67 11.52 -3.71 1.39
CA MET A 67 10.47 -2.97 2.09
C MET A 67 9.87 -3.80 3.23
N TYR A 68 9.66 -5.08 2.99
CA TYR A 68 9.18 -6.01 4.01
C TYR A 68 10.11 -6.03 5.23
N ALA A 69 11.41 -6.12 4.98
CA ALA A 69 12.39 -6.10 6.06
C ALA A 69 12.35 -4.80 6.85
N LYS A 70 12.18 -3.66 6.15
CA LYS A 70 12.03 -2.37 6.82
C LYS A 70 10.76 -2.31 7.66
N ALA A 71 9.66 -2.83 7.13
CA ALA A 71 8.38 -2.85 7.85
C ALA A 71 8.46 -3.71 9.11
N GLU A 72 9.10 -4.87 9.01
CA GLU A 72 9.29 -5.77 10.16
C GLU A 72 10.12 -5.12 11.27
N ARG A 73 11.07 -4.26 10.89
CA ARG A 73 11.90 -3.55 11.86
C ARG A 73 11.27 -2.25 12.37
N GLY A 74 10.06 -1.92 11.89
CA GLY A 74 9.41 -0.67 12.24
C GLY A 74 9.98 0.56 11.55
N ASN A 75 10.75 0.37 10.48
CA ASN A 75 11.42 1.46 9.74
C ASN A 75 10.67 1.90 8.49
N PHE A 76 9.54 1.29 8.18
CA PHE A 76 8.73 1.67 7.04
C PHE A 76 7.88 2.89 7.42
N VAL A 77 7.92 3.92 6.58
CA VAL A 77 7.23 5.19 6.83
C VAL A 77 6.34 5.52 5.65
N ILE A 78 5.13 5.98 5.94
CA ILE A 78 4.23 6.53 4.93
C ILE A 78 4.50 8.03 4.86
N GLU A 79 4.97 8.50 3.69
CA GLU A 79 5.36 9.89 3.51
C GLU A 79 4.16 10.83 3.61
N GLU A 80 4.41 12.06 4.01
CA GLU A 80 3.39 13.08 4.04
C GLU A 80 2.82 13.30 2.64
N GLY A 81 1.50 13.39 2.56
CA GLY A 81 0.80 13.51 1.29
C GLY A 81 0.47 12.19 0.61
N VAL A 82 1.01 11.09 1.12
CA VAL A 82 0.68 9.76 0.62
C VAL A 82 -0.52 9.23 1.40
N GLU A 83 -1.51 8.71 0.68
CA GLU A 83 -2.81 8.38 1.25
C GLU A 83 -2.76 7.13 2.15
N ASP A 84 -2.09 6.08 1.69
CA ASP A 84 -2.08 4.79 2.40
C ASP A 84 -0.82 3.98 2.08
N VAL A 85 -0.71 2.80 2.70
CA VAL A 85 0.44 1.91 2.51
C VAL A 85 0.58 1.44 1.06
N HIS A 86 -0.53 1.20 0.38
CA HIS A 86 -0.49 0.75 -1.02
C HIS A 86 0.14 1.80 -1.92
N SER A 87 -0.26 3.05 -1.73
CA SER A 87 0.28 4.19 -2.48
C SER A 87 1.76 4.39 -2.16
N GLN A 88 2.15 4.20 -0.91
CA GLN A 88 3.56 4.33 -0.52
C GLN A 88 4.41 3.24 -1.17
N VAL A 89 3.94 2.01 -1.18
CA VAL A 89 4.65 0.90 -1.83
C VAL A 89 4.80 1.17 -3.32
N GLU A 90 3.72 1.57 -4.00
CA GLU A 90 3.77 1.90 -5.41
C GLU A 90 4.75 3.04 -5.70
N LEU A 91 4.71 4.09 -4.88
CA LEU A 91 5.59 5.24 -5.04
C LEU A 91 7.07 4.83 -4.92
N MET A 92 7.39 4.03 -3.93
CA MET A 92 8.76 3.56 -3.72
C MET A 92 9.22 2.65 -4.85
N LEU A 93 8.36 1.76 -5.33
CA LEU A 93 8.67 0.90 -6.46
C LEU A 93 8.87 1.71 -7.74
N THR A 94 8.03 2.71 -7.96
CA THR A 94 8.15 3.58 -9.13
C THR A 94 9.41 4.43 -9.09
N ARG A 95 9.78 4.95 -7.94
CA ARG A 95 11.02 5.72 -7.75
C ARG A 95 12.24 4.86 -8.06
N LYS A 96 12.21 3.61 -7.66
CA LYS A 96 13.35 2.70 -7.80
C LYS A 96 13.40 2.04 -9.18
N LEU A 97 12.27 1.62 -9.71
CA LEU A 97 12.18 0.77 -10.89
C LEU A 97 11.45 1.41 -12.08
N GLY A 98 10.94 2.63 -11.91
CA GLY A 98 10.23 3.33 -12.98
C GLY A 98 8.90 2.67 -13.31
N ASP A 99 8.60 2.53 -14.61
CA ASP A 99 7.32 2.01 -15.08
C ASP A 99 7.04 0.57 -14.63
N ILE A 100 8.07 -0.21 -14.36
CA ILE A 100 7.91 -1.57 -13.84
C ILE A 100 7.15 -1.54 -12.51
N GLY A 101 7.44 -0.57 -11.66
CA GLY A 101 6.75 -0.42 -10.38
C GLY A 101 5.25 -0.20 -10.50
N LYS A 102 4.82 0.41 -11.60
CA LYS A 102 3.38 0.65 -11.85
C LYS A 102 2.63 -0.60 -12.25
N LYS A 103 3.31 -1.60 -12.77
CA LYS A 103 2.67 -2.84 -13.23
C LYS A 103 2.07 -3.67 -12.09
N ILE A 104 2.51 -3.42 -10.86
CA ILE A 104 2.04 -4.17 -9.70
C ILE A 104 0.54 -4.05 -9.47
N HIS A 105 -0.07 -2.97 -9.96
CA HIS A 105 -1.52 -2.76 -9.83
C HIS A 105 -2.33 -3.32 -10.99
N SER A 106 -1.69 -3.95 -11.97
CA SER A 106 -2.40 -4.52 -13.11
C SER A 106 -3.38 -5.61 -12.67
N GLY A 107 -4.62 -5.52 -13.15
CA GLY A 107 -5.65 -6.51 -12.87
C GLY A 107 -6.08 -6.57 -11.40
N ARG A 108 -5.80 -5.52 -10.63
CA ARG A 108 -6.07 -5.52 -9.20
C ARG A 108 -6.62 -4.17 -8.76
N SER A 109 -7.69 -4.19 -7.96
CA SER A 109 -8.23 -2.97 -7.38
C SER A 109 -7.64 -2.75 -5.98
N ARG A 110 -7.65 -1.49 -5.53
CA ARG A 110 -7.22 -1.14 -4.18
C ARG A 110 -8.06 -1.85 -3.12
N ASN A 111 -9.36 -1.97 -3.36
CA ASN A 111 -10.28 -2.63 -2.42
C ASN A 111 -9.91 -4.10 -2.22
N ASP A 112 -9.58 -4.80 -3.29
CA ASP A 112 -9.16 -6.20 -3.22
C ASP A 112 -7.87 -6.33 -2.42
N GLN A 113 -6.94 -5.40 -2.60
CA GLN A 113 -5.67 -5.40 -1.89
C GLN A 113 -5.88 -5.17 -0.39
N VAL A 114 -6.70 -4.21 -0.02
CA VAL A 114 -7.03 -3.94 1.39
C VAL A 114 -7.66 -5.16 2.03
N LEU A 115 -8.60 -5.81 1.34
CA LEU A 115 -9.26 -7.00 1.86
C LEU A 115 -8.28 -8.14 2.09
N LEU A 116 -7.35 -8.35 1.15
CA LEU A 116 -6.31 -9.38 1.28
C LEU A 116 -5.41 -9.08 2.49
N ASP A 117 -4.99 -7.83 2.65
CA ASP A 117 -4.13 -7.41 3.76
C ASP A 117 -4.81 -7.65 5.10
N LEU A 118 -6.09 -7.33 5.20
CA LEU A 118 -6.86 -7.55 6.43
C LEU A 118 -6.99 -9.03 6.74
N LYS A 119 -7.19 -9.87 5.73
CA LYS A 119 -7.25 -11.33 5.92
C LYS A 119 -5.94 -11.89 6.44
N LEU A 120 -4.83 -11.44 5.87
CA LEU A 120 -3.50 -11.89 6.30
C LEU A 120 -3.19 -11.40 7.71
N PHE A 121 -3.53 -10.15 8.01
CA PHE A 121 -3.35 -9.58 9.34
C PHE A 121 -4.16 -10.35 10.38
N ALA A 122 -5.43 -10.61 10.10
CA ALA A 122 -6.30 -11.35 11.00
C ALA A 122 -5.79 -12.77 11.24
N ARG A 123 -5.31 -13.44 10.20
CA ARG A 123 -4.74 -14.78 10.32
C ARG A 123 -3.53 -14.79 11.24
N ALA A 124 -2.65 -13.81 11.10
CA ALA A 124 -1.45 -13.70 11.93
C ALA A 124 -1.80 -13.43 13.39
N ARG A 125 -2.87 -12.68 13.65
CA ARG A 125 -3.27 -12.33 15.01
C ARG A 125 -4.00 -13.46 15.73
N ILE A 126 -4.70 -14.31 14.99
CA ILE A 126 -5.47 -15.43 15.57
C ILE A 126 -4.54 -16.59 15.93
N ARG A 127 -3.40 -16.67 15.30
CA ARG A 127 -2.41 -17.68 15.65
C ARG A 127 -1.77 -17.40 17.01
#